data_8e6ac186d56de6276856db3b25c332e3
#
_entry.id   8e6ac186d56de6276856db3b25c332e3
#
_cell.length_a   1.000
_cell.length_b   1.000
_cell.length_c   1.000
_cell.angle_alpha   90.00
_cell.angle_beta   90.00
_cell.angle_gamma   90.00
#
_symmetry.space_group_name_H-M   'P 1'
#
loop_
_entity.id
_entity.type
_entity.pdbx_description
1 polymer ?
#
loop_
_entity_poly.entity_id
_entity_poly.type
_entity_poly.pdbx_seq_one_letter_code
_entity_poly.pdbx_strand_id
1 'polypeptide(L)'
;VIHLGDIVDRRKYINYVTADNLKKDFIQPLKERNIKFWCLIGNHDIYYRNSLEINALDQLYGVDENINLISEPQEINIDGCDLLLMPWICKDNWNSTWTAIKESKSQVMLGHLELNGFEMHRGAVCETGFDLEEFRKFDMVLSGHFHHRSSNDNIYYLGCPYEITWSD
;
A
#
# COMPACT_ATOMS: atom_id res chain seq x y z
N VAL A 1 -8.28 -9.06 -5.43
CA VAL A 1 -7.33 -8.92 -4.31
C VAL A 1 -6.72 -7.54 -4.36
N ILE A 2 -6.59 -6.87 -3.20
CA ILE A 2 -5.90 -5.58 -3.07
C ILE A 2 -4.76 -5.77 -2.08
N HIS A 3 -3.52 -5.48 -2.51
CA HIS A 3 -2.31 -5.52 -1.68
C HIS A 3 -1.94 -4.10 -1.28
N LEU A 4 -1.69 -3.89 0.00
CA LEU A 4 -1.51 -2.55 0.56
C LEU A 4 -0.05 -2.04 0.54
N GLY A 5 0.76 -2.52 -0.39
CA GLY A 5 2.15 -2.08 -0.58
C GLY A 5 3.18 -2.94 0.13
N ASP A 6 4.45 -2.67 -0.13
CA ASP A 6 5.60 -3.41 0.39
C ASP A 6 5.55 -4.92 0.06
N ILE A 7 5.30 -5.25 -1.21
CA ILE A 7 5.31 -6.64 -1.67
C ILE A 7 6.75 -7.20 -1.73
N VAL A 8 7.74 -6.31 -1.77
CA VAL A 8 9.16 -6.65 -1.67
C VAL A 8 9.81 -5.95 -0.49
N ASP A 9 10.75 -6.61 0.17
CA ASP A 9 11.43 -6.09 1.36
C ASP A 9 12.51 -5.03 1.05
N ARG A 10 13.14 -5.12 -0.11
CA ARG A 10 14.35 -4.32 -0.40
C ARG A 10 14.19 -3.41 -1.61
N ARG A 11 14.38 -2.11 -1.40
CA ARG A 11 14.18 -1.05 -2.40
C ARG A 11 15.00 -1.19 -3.69
N LYS A 12 16.22 -1.70 -3.63
CA LYS A 12 17.20 -1.56 -4.71
C LYS A 12 17.49 -2.86 -5.45
N TYR A 13 17.10 -3.98 -4.92
CA TYR A 13 17.37 -5.28 -5.52
C TYR A 13 16.45 -6.35 -4.96
N ILE A 14 16.19 -7.34 -5.79
CA ILE A 14 15.50 -8.56 -5.41
C ILE A 14 16.36 -9.76 -5.82
N ASN A 15 16.38 -10.79 -4.99
CA ASN A 15 16.96 -12.06 -5.37
C ASN A 15 16.10 -12.72 -6.45
N TYR A 16 16.72 -13.26 -7.49
CA TYR A 16 16.00 -13.89 -8.62
C TYR A 16 15.12 -15.07 -8.20
N VAL A 17 15.54 -15.87 -7.21
CA VAL A 17 14.70 -16.96 -6.66
C VAL A 17 13.47 -16.38 -5.96
N THR A 18 13.63 -15.30 -5.20
CA THR A 18 12.49 -14.60 -4.57
C THR A 18 11.52 -14.04 -5.62
N ALA A 19 12.05 -13.42 -6.68
CA ALA A 19 11.22 -12.91 -7.78
C ALA A 19 10.48 -14.04 -8.51
N ASP A 20 11.14 -15.16 -8.76
CA ASP A 20 10.54 -16.34 -9.39
C ASP A 20 9.45 -16.97 -8.50
N ASN A 21 9.70 -17.10 -7.20
CA ASN A 21 8.72 -17.61 -6.24
C ASN A 21 7.51 -16.66 -6.15
N LEU A 22 7.71 -15.35 -6.04
CA LEU A 22 6.62 -14.38 -6.05
C LEU A 22 5.74 -14.53 -7.30
N LYS A 23 6.37 -14.72 -8.46
CA LYS A 23 5.66 -14.96 -9.71
C LYS A 23 4.88 -16.29 -9.70
N LYS A 24 5.53 -17.39 -9.31
CA LYS A 24 4.94 -18.73 -9.37
C LYS A 24 3.89 -18.99 -8.29
N ASP A 25 4.18 -18.55 -7.06
CA ASP A 25 3.40 -18.95 -5.88
C ASP A 25 2.29 -17.93 -5.56
N PHE A 26 2.40 -16.70 -6.07
CA PHE A 26 1.42 -15.65 -5.81
C PHE A 26 0.77 -15.11 -7.08
N ILE A 27 1.54 -14.55 -8.01
CA ILE A 27 0.99 -13.88 -9.20
C ILE A 27 0.31 -14.88 -10.14
N GLN A 28 0.98 -15.97 -10.48
CA GLN A 28 0.45 -16.98 -11.41
C GLN A 28 -0.86 -17.61 -10.92
N PRO A 29 -1.03 -17.99 -9.65
CA PRO A 29 -2.30 -18.50 -9.15
C PRO A 29 -3.46 -17.50 -9.22
N LEU A 30 -3.21 -16.21 -9.09
CA LEU A 30 -4.24 -15.17 -9.28
C LEU A 30 -4.67 -15.11 -10.74
N LYS A 31 -3.72 -15.12 -11.67
CA LYS A 31 -3.99 -15.13 -13.12
C LYS A 31 -4.78 -16.35 -13.55
N GLU A 32 -4.36 -17.56 -13.15
CA GLU A 32 -5.03 -18.81 -13.50
C GLU A 32 -6.49 -18.86 -13.02
N ARG A 33 -6.81 -18.15 -11.95
CA ARG A 33 -8.17 -18.04 -11.40
C ARG A 33 -8.93 -16.82 -11.90
N ASN A 34 -8.34 -16.04 -12.82
CA ASN A 34 -8.88 -14.79 -13.31
C ASN A 34 -9.25 -13.80 -12.16
N ILE A 35 -8.40 -13.76 -11.12
CA ILE A 35 -8.58 -12.84 -10.00
C ILE A 35 -7.84 -11.55 -10.31
N LYS A 36 -8.57 -10.43 -10.37
CA LYS A 36 -7.98 -9.10 -10.50
C LYS A 36 -7.13 -8.78 -9.28
N PHE A 37 -5.94 -8.22 -9.53
CA PHE A 37 -4.99 -7.85 -8.50
C PHE A 37 -4.65 -6.36 -8.61
N TRP A 38 -4.88 -5.61 -7.54
CA TRP A 38 -4.42 -4.24 -7.36
C TRP A 38 -3.29 -4.26 -6.33
N CYS A 39 -2.19 -3.59 -6.65
CA CYS A 39 -1.06 -3.48 -5.75
C CYS A 39 -0.67 -2.02 -5.57
N LEU A 40 -0.81 -1.52 -4.36
CA LEU A 40 -0.29 -0.21 -4.00
C LEU A 40 1.23 -0.27 -3.97
N ILE A 41 1.87 0.79 -4.44
CA ILE A 41 3.32 0.93 -4.28
C ILE A 41 3.59 1.40 -2.85
N GLY A 42 4.33 0.58 -2.09
CA GLY A 42 4.80 0.91 -0.75
C GLY A 42 6.19 1.53 -0.75
N ASN A 43 6.67 1.92 0.42
CA ASN A 43 7.97 2.57 0.54
C ASN A 43 9.17 1.62 0.35
N HIS A 44 8.99 0.32 0.48
CA HIS A 44 10.01 -0.69 0.16
C HIS A 44 10.01 -1.10 -1.32
N ASP A 45 8.93 -0.82 -2.05
CA ASP A 45 8.83 -1.13 -3.47
C ASP A 45 9.58 -0.13 -4.36
N ILE A 46 9.89 1.08 -3.86
CA ILE A 46 10.49 2.18 -4.63
C ILE A 46 12.01 2.25 -4.51
N TYR A 47 12.70 2.60 -5.61
CA TYR A 47 14.15 2.77 -5.61
C TYR A 47 14.58 4.05 -4.87
N TYR A 48 14.02 5.20 -5.23
CA TYR A 48 14.25 6.49 -4.58
C TYR A 48 13.20 6.75 -3.51
N ARG A 49 13.62 7.31 -2.36
CA ARG A 49 12.69 7.56 -1.24
C ARG A 49 11.56 8.55 -1.55
N ASN A 50 11.77 9.41 -2.54
CA ASN A 50 10.89 10.54 -2.85
C ASN A 50 10.23 10.44 -4.22
N SER A 51 10.33 9.28 -4.90
CA SER A 51 9.78 9.07 -6.24
C SER A 51 9.25 7.65 -6.39
N LEU A 52 8.07 7.52 -7.01
CA LEU A 52 7.46 6.24 -7.35
C LEU A 52 7.77 5.80 -8.78
N GLU A 53 8.49 6.64 -9.56
CA GLU A 53 8.79 6.40 -10.97
C GLU A 53 9.54 5.08 -11.22
N ILE A 54 10.51 4.75 -10.37
CA ILE A 54 11.23 3.47 -10.43
C ILE A 54 10.84 2.63 -9.23
N ASN A 55 10.05 1.61 -9.47
CA ASN A 55 9.59 0.68 -8.46
C ASN A 55 9.76 -0.78 -8.89
N ALA A 56 9.86 -1.67 -7.92
CA ALA A 56 10.12 -3.09 -8.15
C ALA A 56 9.02 -3.78 -8.96
N LEU A 57 7.76 -3.42 -8.72
CA LEU A 57 6.62 -4.07 -9.35
C LEU A 57 6.51 -3.74 -10.83
N ASP A 58 6.72 -2.48 -11.20
CA ASP A 58 6.74 -2.06 -12.59
C ASP A 58 7.88 -2.75 -13.36
N GLN A 59 9.06 -2.84 -12.74
CA GLN A 59 10.21 -3.53 -13.35
C GLN A 59 9.99 -5.05 -13.51
N LEU A 60 9.23 -5.68 -12.59
CA LEU A 60 9.01 -7.13 -12.61
C LEU A 60 7.74 -7.53 -13.37
N TYR A 61 6.70 -6.71 -13.34
CA TYR A 61 5.34 -7.07 -13.75
C TYR A 61 4.57 -5.99 -14.51
N GLY A 62 5.18 -4.84 -14.84
CA GLY A 62 4.51 -3.65 -15.37
C GLY A 62 3.73 -3.83 -16.68
N VAL A 63 3.93 -4.93 -17.40
CA VAL A 63 3.20 -5.26 -18.64
C VAL A 63 2.14 -6.36 -18.45
N ASP A 64 1.83 -6.75 -17.23
CA ASP A 64 0.86 -7.80 -16.96
C ASP A 64 -0.55 -7.24 -16.79
N GLU A 65 -1.45 -7.55 -17.73
CA GLU A 65 -2.82 -7.02 -17.77
C GLU A 65 -3.70 -7.41 -16.56
N ASN A 66 -3.30 -8.41 -15.78
CA ASN A 66 -4.03 -8.82 -14.57
C ASN A 66 -3.57 -8.06 -13.31
N ILE A 67 -2.49 -7.30 -13.43
CA ILE A 67 -1.90 -6.55 -12.31
C ILE A 67 -2.14 -5.06 -12.52
N ASN A 68 -2.85 -4.45 -11.60
CA ASN A 68 -3.06 -3.01 -11.57
C ASN A 68 -2.11 -2.40 -10.54
N LEU A 69 -1.03 -1.79 -11.01
CA LEU A 69 -0.07 -1.10 -10.14
C LEU A 69 -0.60 0.30 -9.83
N ILE A 70 -0.68 0.63 -8.55
CA ILE A 70 -1.18 1.91 -8.07
C ILE A 70 0.00 2.74 -7.57
N SER A 71 0.51 3.61 -8.43
CA SER A 71 1.58 4.58 -8.15
C SER A 71 1.08 6.01 -7.93
N GLU A 72 -0.18 6.27 -8.26
CA GLU A 72 -0.87 7.54 -8.00
C GLU A 72 -2.20 7.26 -7.29
N PRO A 73 -2.74 8.22 -6.53
CA PRO A 73 -4.06 8.09 -5.94
C PRO A 73 -5.11 7.80 -7.00
N GLN A 74 -5.93 6.77 -6.79
CA GLN A 74 -6.91 6.33 -7.77
C GLN A 74 -8.20 5.88 -7.10
N GLU A 75 -9.35 6.37 -7.58
CA GLU A 75 -10.65 5.83 -7.22
C GLU A 75 -11.02 4.65 -8.10
N ILE A 76 -11.52 3.60 -7.48
CA ILE A 76 -12.08 2.42 -8.14
C ILE A 76 -13.43 2.08 -7.55
N ASN A 77 -14.29 1.45 -8.36
CA ASN A 77 -15.56 0.89 -7.89
C ASN A 77 -15.50 -0.63 -7.95
N ILE A 78 -15.78 -1.29 -6.84
CA ILE A 78 -15.89 -2.75 -6.76
C ILE A 78 -17.27 -3.08 -6.20
N ASP A 79 -18.12 -3.67 -7.04
CA ASP A 79 -19.47 -4.12 -6.69
C ASP A 79 -20.34 -3.03 -6.03
N GLY A 80 -20.18 -1.79 -6.46
CA GLY A 80 -20.94 -0.64 -5.95
C GLY A 80 -20.27 0.06 -4.75
N CYS A 81 -19.13 -0.42 -4.28
CA CYS A 81 -18.34 0.24 -3.25
C CYS A 81 -17.23 1.09 -3.88
N ASP A 82 -17.27 2.39 -3.64
CA ASP A 82 -16.22 3.31 -4.08
C ASP A 82 -15.06 3.29 -3.11
N LEU A 83 -13.87 3.00 -3.63
CA LEU A 83 -12.63 2.87 -2.88
C LEU A 83 -11.62 3.90 -3.40
N LEU A 84 -10.97 4.62 -2.50
CA LEU A 84 -9.78 5.41 -2.81
C LEU A 84 -8.54 4.58 -2.50
N LEU A 85 -7.76 4.26 -3.53
CA LEU A 85 -6.47 3.59 -3.40
C LEU A 85 -5.35 4.62 -3.28
N MET A 86 -4.55 4.55 -2.22
CA MET A 86 -3.52 5.52 -1.89
C MET A 86 -2.15 4.81 -1.76
N PRO A 87 -1.22 4.98 -2.73
CA PRO A 87 0.13 4.47 -2.62
C PRO A 87 0.94 5.23 -1.56
N TRP A 88 2.19 4.84 -1.36
CA TRP A 88 3.13 5.58 -0.51
C TRP A 88 3.16 7.06 -0.87
N ILE A 89 2.99 7.91 0.13
CA ILE A 89 2.96 9.36 -0.05
C ILE A 89 4.39 9.89 0.01
N CYS A 90 4.82 10.52 -1.07
CA CYS A 90 6.14 11.12 -1.18
C CYS A 90 6.10 12.46 -1.92
N LYS A 91 7.26 13.03 -2.21
CA LYS A 91 7.31 14.36 -2.84
C LYS A 91 6.65 14.39 -4.22
N ASP A 92 6.81 13.34 -5.02
CA ASP A 92 6.32 13.32 -6.41
C ASP A 92 4.79 13.33 -6.48
N ASN A 93 4.12 12.57 -5.60
CA ASN A 93 2.66 12.48 -5.59
C ASN A 93 1.99 13.34 -4.51
N TRP A 94 2.72 14.27 -3.89
CA TRP A 94 2.22 15.09 -2.79
C TRP A 94 0.93 15.85 -3.14
N ASN A 95 0.96 16.59 -4.25
CA ASN A 95 -0.18 17.40 -4.65
C ASN A 95 -1.39 16.57 -5.07
N SER A 96 -1.16 15.51 -5.86
CA SER A 96 -2.23 14.58 -6.29
C SER A 96 -2.85 13.86 -5.11
N THR A 97 -2.05 13.47 -4.11
CA THR A 97 -2.52 12.85 -2.87
C THR A 97 -3.50 13.74 -2.11
N TRP A 98 -3.10 14.96 -1.78
CA TRP A 98 -3.96 15.84 -0.98
C TRP A 98 -5.18 16.32 -1.76
N THR A 99 -5.05 16.48 -3.08
CA THR A 99 -6.21 16.75 -3.95
C THR A 99 -7.18 15.55 -3.92
N ALA A 100 -6.68 14.35 -4.11
CA ALA A 100 -7.50 13.15 -4.08
C ALA A 100 -8.19 12.94 -2.72
N ILE A 101 -7.48 13.08 -1.60
CA ILE A 101 -8.08 12.98 -0.27
C ILE A 101 -9.20 14.02 -0.12
N LYS A 102 -8.96 15.29 -0.49
CA LYS A 102 -9.91 16.37 -0.33
C LYS A 102 -11.16 16.19 -1.19
N GLU A 103 -10.99 15.79 -2.44
CA GLU A 103 -12.07 15.74 -3.45
C GLU A 103 -12.81 14.40 -3.47
N SER A 104 -12.19 13.33 -2.97
CA SER A 104 -12.78 12.00 -2.95
C SER A 104 -14.12 11.97 -2.22
N LYS A 105 -15.05 11.22 -2.81
CA LYS A 105 -16.35 10.87 -2.22
C LYS A 105 -16.43 9.39 -1.84
N SER A 106 -15.33 8.66 -1.99
CA SER A 106 -15.24 7.28 -1.59
C SER A 106 -15.48 7.13 -0.09
N GLN A 107 -16.21 6.08 0.29
CA GLN A 107 -16.47 5.75 1.69
C GLN A 107 -15.25 5.10 2.35
N VAL A 108 -14.49 4.34 1.58
CA VAL A 108 -13.37 3.57 2.08
C VAL A 108 -12.07 4.01 1.41
N MET A 109 -11.02 4.18 2.21
CA MET A 109 -9.66 4.37 1.72
C MET A 109 -8.80 3.15 2.03
N LEU A 110 -8.02 2.72 1.05
CA LEU A 110 -7.01 1.66 1.20
C LEU A 110 -5.65 2.26 0.89
N GLY A 111 -4.71 2.24 1.86
CA GLY A 111 -3.48 2.97 1.72
C GLY A 111 -2.22 2.26 2.21
N HIS A 112 -1.06 2.81 1.83
CA HIS A 112 0.23 2.51 2.43
C HIS A 112 0.72 3.76 3.13
N LEU A 113 0.23 3.98 4.35
CA LEU A 113 0.28 5.27 5.04
C LEU A 113 1.24 5.22 6.23
N GLU A 114 1.91 6.35 6.49
CA GLU A 114 2.65 6.61 7.72
C GLU A 114 1.90 7.67 8.53
N LEU A 115 1.13 7.22 9.53
CA LEU A 115 0.26 8.09 10.32
C LEU A 115 0.79 8.25 11.74
N ASN A 116 0.67 9.48 12.25
CA ASN A 116 1.06 9.83 13.61
C ASN A 116 0.20 9.10 14.65
N GLY A 117 0.82 8.72 15.78
CA GLY A 117 0.13 8.12 16.92
C GLY A 117 -0.09 6.61 16.84
N PHE A 118 0.30 5.95 15.75
CA PHE A 118 0.26 4.48 15.64
C PHE A 118 1.59 3.84 15.99
N GLU A 119 1.55 2.62 16.49
CA GLU A 119 2.73 1.83 16.81
C GLU A 119 3.38 1.30 15.53
N MET A 120 4.64 1.71 15.27
CA MET A 120 5.43 1.22 14.14
C MET A 120 5.92 -0.21 14.39
N HIS A 121 6.37 -0.46 15.61
CA HIS A 121 6.74 -1.75 16.17
C HIS A 121 6.60 -1.68 17.69
N ARG A 122 6.65 -2.81 18.36
CA ARG A 122 6.39 -2.93 19.80
C ARG A 122 7.11 -1.85 20.63
N GLY A 123 6.35 -0.96 21.22
CA GLY A 123 6.83 0.12 22.09
C GLY A 123 7.36 1.35 21.37
N ALA A 124 7.28 1.44 20.03
CA ALA A 124 7.70 2.61 19.28
C ALA A 124 6.55 3.22 18.49
N VAL A 125 6.06 4.36 18.94
CA VAL A 125 4.97 5.11 18.31
C VAL A 125 5.54 6.05 17.23
N CYS A 126 4.87 6.12 16.09
CA CYS A 126 5.15 7.10 15.04
C CYS A 126 4.77 8.50 15.51
N GLU A 127 5.75 9.40 15.59
CA GLU A 127 5.55 10.81 15.98
C GLU A 127 5.68 11.77 14.80
N THR A 128 6.12 11.27 13.64
CA THR A 128 6.46 12.08 12.45
C THR A 128 5.54 11.84 11.26
N GLY A 129 4.57 10.94 11.41
CA GLY A 129 3.58 10.63 10.37
C GLY A 129 2.58 11.75 10.11
N PHE A 130 1.71 11.54 9.13
CA PHE A 130 0.63 12.48 8.80
C PHE A 130 -0.41 12.55 9.93
N ASP A 131 -1.04 13.72 10.06
CA ASP A 131 -2.16 13.92 10.99
C ASP A 131 -3.36 13.07 10.56
N LEU A 132 -4.10 12.56 11.53
CA LEU A 132 -5.27 11.69 11.32
C LEU A 132 -6.49 12.45 10.80
N GLU A 133 -6.57 13.75 11.05
CA GLU A 133 -7.78 14.55 10.76
C GLU A 133 -8.22 14.48 9.30
N GLU A 134 -7.27 14.51 8.36
CA GLU A 134 -7.58 14.43 6.93
C GLU A 134 -8.17 13.09 6.49
N PHE A 135 -7.92 12.03 7.28
CA PHE A 135 -8.38 10.67 7.00
C PHE A 135 -9.72 10.33 7.70
N ARG A 136 -10.14 11.13 8.67
CA ARG A 136 -11.38 10.92 9.42
C ARG A 136 -12.66 11.14 8.61
N LYS A 137 -12.55 11.77 7.43
CA LYS A 137 -13.69 11.94 6.52
C LYS A 137 -14.20 10.65 5.89
N PHE A 138 -13.37 9.61 5.83
CA PHE A 138 -13.74 8.29 5.30
C PHE A 138 -14.47 7.49 6.39
N ASP A 139 -15.41 6.62 5.98
CA ASP A 139 -16.07 5.71 6.92
C ASP A 139 -15.08 4.66 7.46
N MET A 140 -14.10 4.29 6.62
CA MET A 140 -13.04 3.33 6.96
C MET A 140 -11.75 3.62 6.20
N VAL A 141 -10.63 3.55 6.90
CA VAL A 141 -9.28 3.59 6.32
C VAL A 141 -8.54 2.33 6.72
N LEU A 142 -8.11 1.55 5.73
CA LEU A 142 -7.29 0.36 5.93
C LEU A 142 -5.88 0.62 5.41
N SER A 143 -4.86 0.45 6.25
CA SER A 143 -3.48 0.71 5.87
C SER A 143 -2.56 -0.49 6.06
N GLY A 144 -1.62 -0.63 5.13
CA GLY A 144 -0.36 -1.35 5.31
C GLY A 144 0.68 -0.48 6.00
N HIS A 145 1.96 -0.72 5.77
CA HIS A 145 3.15 -0.06 6.28
C HIS A 145 3.56 -0.50 7.69
N PHE A 146 2.77 -0.22 8.72
CA PHE A 146 3.10 -0.70 10.07
C PHE A 146 2.76 -2.18 10.22
N HIS A 147 3.70 -2.95 10.79
CA HIS A 147 3.59 -4.40 10.88
C HIS A 147 2.65 -4.85 12.01
N HIS A 148 2.46 -4.00 13.02
CA HIS A 148 1.53 -4.27 14.10
C HIS A 148 0.09 -3.95 13.72
N ARG A 149 -0.80 -4.86 14.08
CA ARG A 149 -2.23 -4.61 13.97
C ARG A 149 -2.66 -3.62 15.04
N SER A 150 -3.21 -2.48 14.61
CA SER A 150 -3.66 -1.41 15.49
C SER A 150 -4.81 -0.63 14.87
N SER A 151 -5.55 0.12 15.68
CA SER A 151 -6.64 0.95 15.18
C SER A 151 -6.84 2.18 16.05
N ASN A 152 -7.35 3.24 15.42
CA ASN A 152 -7.79 4.46 16.07
C ASN A 152 -9.00 4.98 15.28
N ASP A 153 -10.19 5.02 15.92
CA ASP A 153 -11.47 5.34 15.29
C ASP A 153 -11.73 4.51 14.02
N ASN A 154 -11.82 5.19 12.88
CA ASN A 154 -12.08 4.63 11.56
C ASN A 154 -10.82 4.16 10.84
N ILE A 155 -9.63 4.26 11.43
CA ILE A 155 -8.34 3.95 10.82
C ILE A 155 -7.79 2.65 11.40
N TYR A 156 -7.41 1.71 10.52
CA TYR A 156 -6.96 0.37 10.87
C TYR A 156 -5.66 0.04 10.13
N TYR A 157 -4.60 -0.24 10.87
CA TYR A 157 -3.43 -0.95 10.33
C TYR A 157 -3.68 -2.45 10.40
N LEU A 158 -3.59 -3.12 9.26
CA LEU A 158 -3.90 -4.55 9.17
C LEU A 158 -2.79 -5.43 9.74
N GLY A 159 -1.58 -4.87 9.84
CA GLY A 159 -0.39 -5.61 10.22
C GLY A 159 0.09 -6.58 9.13
N CYS A 160 1.15 -7.30 9.43
CA CYS A 160 1.67 -8.36 8.56
C CYS A 160 0.89 -9.65 8.77
N PRO A 161 0.74 -10.50 7.72
CA PRO A 161 0.08 -11.80 7.85
C PRO A 161 0.90 -12.83 8.65
N TYR A 162 2.19 -12.56 8.87
CA TYR A 162 3.13 -13.33 9.67
C TYR A 162 4.25 -12.40 10.17
N GLU A 163 4.95 -12.79 11.23
CA GLU A 163 6.08 -12.04 11.76
C GLU A 163 7.25 -12.04 10.76
N ILE A 164 7.68 -10.83 10.36
CA ILE A 164 8.82 -10.60 9.46
C ILE A 164 10.09 -10.41 10.29
N THR A 165 9.96 -9.81 11.46
CA THR A 165 11.06 -9.52 12.38
C THR A 165 10.71 -9.96 13.81
N TRP A 166 11.74 -10.00 14.69
CA TRP A 166 11.54 -10.29 16.12
C TRP A 166 10.77 -9.20 16.89
N SER A 167 10.52 -8.06 16.24
CA SER A 167 9.80 -6.92 16.83
C SER A 167 8.34 -6.84 16.40
N ASP A 168 7.91 -7.70 15.50
CA ASP A 168 6.53 -7.74 15.00
C ASP A 168 5.60 -8.49 15.95
#